data_11ae2325d2d371d9b73af9f769f9b761
#
_entry.id   11ae2325d2d371d9b73af9f769f9b761
#
_cell.length_a   1.000
_cell.length_b   1.000
_cell.length_c   1.000
_cell.angle_alpha   90.00
_cell.angle_beta   90.00
_cell.angle_gamma   90.00
#
_symmetry.space_group_name_H-M   'P 1'
#
loop_
_entity.id
_entity.type
_entity.pdbx_description
1 polymer ?
#
loop_
_entity_poly.entity_id
_entity_poly.type
_entity_poly.pdbx_seq_one_letter_code
_entity_poly.pdbx_strand_id
1 'polypeptide(L)'
;MEEKGQRGLTVKNLRFLHDGWPHEFATAREKGYPKVFDLMSYWILDYDGVPIGYTGSLDMGHFIFVGNTFILPQYRQHGWHSYLLSVRNAKLGLRPKITVLNPIDGTDMANLVRVVQKLGYGPIRSYEDVQDVMSENLYDEIRNENQQLWRMN
;
A
#
# COMPACT_ATOMS: atom_id res chain seq x y z
N MET A 1 -16.15 11.20 16.77
CA MET A 1 -17.29 11.10 15.87
C MET A 1 -16.88 10.47 14.55
N GLU A 2 -17.63 9.52 14.10
CA GLU A 2 -17.35 8.87 12.83
C GLU A 2 -17.77 9.75 11.66
N GLU A 3 -16.98 9.73 10.62
CA GLU A 3 -17.36 10.40 9.39
C GLU A 3 -18.34 9.54 8.59
N LYS A 4 -19.22 10.21 7.85
CA LYS A 4 -20.11 9.54 6.94
C LYS A 4 -19.31 8.82 5.86
N GLY A 5 -19.63 7.57 5.56
CA GLY A 5 -18.91 6.76 4.59
C GLY A 5 -17.80 5.91 5.18
N GLN A 6 -17.45 6.16 6.45
CA GLN A 6 -16.44 5.36 7.16
C GLN A 6 -17.04 4.55 8.28
N ARG A 7 -18.35 4.61 8.45
CA ARG A 7 -19.05 3.88 9.47
C ARG A 7 -18.89 2.38 9.26
N GLY A 8 -18.49 1.68 10.31
CA GLY A 8 -18.25 0.25 10.24
C GLY A 8 -16.86 -0.13 9.74
N LEU A 9 -16.06 0.82 9.27
CA LEU A 9 -14.70 0.57 8.82
C LEU A 9 -13.73 0.65 10.00
N THR A 10 -12.87 -0.35 10.13
CA THR A 10 -11.78 -0.35 11.10
C THR A 10 -10.51 -0.82 10.41
N VAL A 11 -9.36 -0.36 10.90
CA VAL A 11 -8.06 -0.76 10.40
C VAL A 11 -7.24 -1.30 11.56
N LYS A 12 -6.74 -2.52 11.42
CA LYS A 12 -5.85 -3.11 12.41
C LYS A 12 -4.51 -3.45 11.77
N ASN A 13 -3.45 -3.44 12.57
CA ASN A 13 -2.12 -3.82 12.10
C ASN A 13 -1.85 -5.27 12.40
N LEU A 14 -1.41 -6.01 11.39
CA LEU A 14 -0.99 -7.39 11.50
C LEU A 14 0.49 -7.45 11.12
N ARG A 15 1.35 -7.65 12.10
CA ARG A 15 2.79 -7.46 11.97
C ARG A 15 3.48 -8.47 11.06
N PHE A 16 2.97 -9.69 11.07
CA PHE A 16 3.55 -10.78 10.29
C PHE A 16 2.44 -11.61 9.70
N LEU A 17 2.76 -12.32 8.63
CA LEU A 17 1.82 -13.20 7.98
C LEU A 17 1.75 -14.53 8.73
N HIS A 18 1.09 -14.55 9.88
CA HIS A 18 0.95 -15.71 10.72
C HIS A 18 -0.51 -16.15 10.85
N ASP A 19 -0.83 -16.83 11.94
CA ASP A 19 -2.11 -17.44 12.20
C ASP A 19 -3.32 -16.50 12.13
N GLY A 20 -3.11 -15.22 12.25
CA GLY A 20 -4.18 -14.23 12.14
C GLY A 20 -4.50 -13.76 10.72
N TRP A 21 -3.84 -14.30 9.71
CA TRP A 21 -4.09 -13.86 8.33
C TRP A 21 -5.49 -14.27 7.88
N PRO A 22 -6.32 -13.30 7.44
CA PRO A 22 -7.70 -13.61 7.06
C PRO A 22 -7.80 -14.56 5.89
N HIS A 23 -8.62 -15.58 6.02
CA HIS A 23 -8.86 -16.55 4.96
C HIS A 23 -9.56 -15.90 3.75
N GLU A 24 -10.25 -14.79 3.94
CA GLU A 24 -10.90 -14.06 2.87
C GLU A 24 -9.93 -13.62 1.76
N PHE A 25 -8.64 -13.52 2.10
CA PHE A 25 -7.61 -13.12 1.14
C PHE A 25 -6.90 -14.30 0.47
N ALA A 26 -7.33 -15.53 0.74
CA ALA A 26 -6.68 -16.73 0.19
C ALA A 26 -6.65 -16.73 -1.33
N THR A 27 -7.75 -16.35 -1.98
CA THR A 27 -7.83 -16.33 -3.45
C THR A 27 -6.82 -15.36 -4.06
N ALA A 28 -6.66 -14.18 -3.48
CA ALA A 28 -5.66 -13.23 -3.95
C ALA A 28 -4.26 -13.82 -3.86
N ARG A 29 -3.98 -14.50 -2.78
CA ARG A 29 -2.70 -15.15 -2.54
C ARG A 29 -2.45 -16.29 -3.52
N GLU A 30 -3.46 -17.11 -3.80
CA GLU A 30 -3.38 -18.20 -4.77
C GLU A 30 -3.10 -17.70 -6.17
N LYS A 31 -3.66 -16.56 -6.54
CA LYS A 31 -3.41 -15.94 -7.84
C LYS A 31 -2.08 -15.20 -7.89
N GLY A 32 -1.35 -15.14 -6.78
CA GLY A 32 -0.01 -14.56 -6.71
C GLY A 32 0.04 -13.05 -6.64
N TYR A 33 -1.08 -12.37 -6.42
CA TYR A 33 -1.07 -10.93 -6.31
C TYR A 33 -2.10 -10.40 -5.30
N PRO A 34 -1.79 -9.24 -4.70
CA PRO A 34 -0.45 -8.69 -4.65
C PRO A 34 0.42 -9.61 -3.82
N LYS A 35 1.70 -9.65 -4.14
CA LYS A 35 2.62 -10.53 -3.44
C LYS A 35 2.72 -10.12 -1.97
N VAL A 36 2.57 -11.09 -1.08
CA VAL A 36 2.60 -10.85 0.37
C VAL A 36 3.92 -11.34 0.92
N PHE A 37 4.59 -10.49 1.69
CA PHE A 37 5.91 -10.78 2.26
C PHE A 37 5.84 -10.91 3.77
N ASP A 38 6.52 -11.91 4.33
CA ASP A 38 6.53 -12.17 5.77
C ASP A 38 7.13 -11.02 6.59
N LEU A 39 8.07 -10.27 6.01
CA LEU A 39 8.75 -9.19 6.71
C LEU A 39 7.95 -7.88 6.76
N MET A 40 6.87 -7.78 5.99
CA MET A 40 6.06 -6.57 5.97
C MET A 40 5.04 -6.57 7.10
N SER A 41 4.75 -5.38 7.61
CA SER A 41 3.57 -5.16 8.43
C SER A 41 2.38 -4.91 7.51
N TYR A 42 1.25 -5.49 7.85
CA TYR A 42 0.03 -5.32 7.06
C TYR A 42 -1.04 -4.60 7.87
N TRP A 43 -1.76 -3.76 7.19
CA TRP A 43 -2.88 -2.99 7.73
C TRP A 43 -4.13 -3.57 7.11
N ILE A 44 -4.96 -4.17 7.93
CA ILE A 44 -6.15 -4.91 7.48
C ILE A 44 -7.36 -4.00 7.63
N LEU A 45 -8.07 -3.81 6.53
CA LEU A 45 -9.32 -3.06 6.53
C LEU A 45 -10.47 -4.03 6.75
N ASP A 46 -11.23 -3.80 7.82
CA ASP A 46 -12.45 -4.55 8.12
C ASP A 46 -13.66 -3.66 7.89
N TYR A 47 -14.70 -4.24 7.34
CA TYR A 47 -16.01 -3.61 7.24
C TYR A 47 -17.00 -4.45 8.03
N ASP A 48 -17.55 -3.87 9.12
CA ASP A 48 -18.43 -4.57 10.07
C ASP A 48 -17.84 -5.91 10.54
N GLY A 49 -16.55 -5.91 10.81
CA GLY A 49 -15.84 -7.10 11.30
C GLY A 49 -15.40 -8.08 10.22
N VAL A 50 -15.69 -7.81 8.96
CA VAL A 50 -15.28 -8.67 7.84
C VAL A 50 -14.04 -8.08 7.18
N PRO A 51 -12.92 -8.84 7.09
CA PRO A 51 -11.73 -8.35 6.38
C PRO A 51 -12.03 -8.18 4.88
N ILE A 52 -11.79 -6.98 4.37
CA ILE A 52 -12.09 -6.66 2.97
C ILE A 52 -10.88 -6.15 2.18
N GLY A 53 -9.77 -5.84 2.85
CA GLY A 53 -8.59 -5.38 2.14
C GLY A 53 -7.38 -5.29 3.03
N TYR A 54 -6.22 -5.12 2.42
CA TYR A 54 -4.96 -4.94 3.15
C TYR A 54 -3.99 -4.05 2.37
N THR A 55 -3.03 -3.51 3.10
CA THR A 55 -1.90 -2.78 2.52
C THR A 55 -0.68 -3.00 3.40
N GLY A 56 0.49 -3.05 2.79
CA GLY A 56 1.73 -3.36 3.50
C GLY A 56 2.62 -2.15 3.72
N SER A 57 3.50 -2.28 4.71
CA SER A 57 4.60 -1.34 4.95
C SER A 57 5.83 -2.11 5.40
N LEU A 58 7.01 -1.61 5.00
CA LEU A 58 8.30 -2.19 5.38
C LEU A 58 9.24 -1.06 5.76
N ASP A 59 9.74 -1.11 6.98
CA ASP A 59 10.66 -0.12 7.50
C ASP A 59 12.06 -0.34 6.89
N MET A 60 12.50 0.63 6.10
CA MET A 60 13.81 0.58 5.44
C MET A 60 14.84 1.50 6.14
N GLY A 61 14.50 2.03 7.31
CA GLY A 61 15.36 2.93 8.07
C GLY A 61 15.07 4.40 7.77
N HIS A 62 15.64 4.91 6.70
CA HIS A 62 15.46 6.32 6.33
C HIS A 62 14.15 6.59 5.60
N PHE A 63 13.49 5.57 5.14
CA PHE A 63 12.17 5.68 4.52
C PHE A 63 11.35 4.43 4.82
N ILE A 64 10.07 4.49 4.53
CA ILE A 64 9.19 3.33 4.64
C ILE A 64 8.71 2.97 3.24
N PHE A 65 8.95 1.72 2.84
CA PHE A 65 8.37 1.20 1.63
C PHE A 65 6.92 0.81 1.92
N VAL A 66 5.99 1.27 1.07
CA VAL A 66 4.57 0.98 1.22
C VAL A 66 4.02 0.40 -0.07
N GLY A 67 3.11 -0.54 0.05
CA GLY A 67 2.57 -1.17 -1.14
C GLY A 67 1.87 -2.48 -0.85
N ASN A 68 1.75 -3.29 -1.88
CA ASN A 68 1.06 -4.57 -1.84
C ASN A 68 -0.37 -4.43 -1.33
N THR A 69 -1.08 -3.48 -1.91
CA THR A 69 -2.44 -3.13 -1.52
C THR A 69 -3.45 -3.96 -2.31
N PHE A 70 -4.44 -4.46 -1.60
CA PHE A 70 -5.49 -5.26 -2.20
C PHE A 70 -6.81 -4.98 -1.51
N ILE A 71 -7.86 -4.79 -2.30
CA ILE A 71 -9.24 -4.72 -1.82
C ILE A 71 -9.99 -5.84 -2.54
N LEU A 72 -10.77 -6.61 -1.81
CA LEU A 72 -11.59 -7.66 -2.42
C LEU A 72 -12.48 -7.04 -3.51
N PRO A 73 -12.60 -7.68 -4.68
CA PRO A 73 -13.28 -7.07 -5.83
C PRO A 73 -14.68 -6.55 -5.54
N GLN A 74 -15.46 -7.25 -4.74
CA GLN A 74 -16.83 -6.85 -4.41
C GLN A 74 -16.92 -5.62 -3.51
N TYR A 75 -15.80 -5.17 -2.95
CA TYR A 75 -15.73 -4.00 -2.08
C TYR A 75 -15.00 -2.82 -2.72
N ARG A 76 -14.68 -2.92 -4.00
CA ARG A 76 -13.99 -1.84 -4.72
C ARG A 76 -14.97 -0.74 -5.12
N GLN A 77 -14.41 0.43 -5.48
CA GLN A 77 -15.15 1.60 -5.97
C GLN A 77 -16.03 2.27 -4.90
N HIS A 78 -15.63 2.14 -3.63
CA HIS A 78 -16.29 2.84 -2.52
C HIS A 78 -15.40 3.90 -1.87
N GLY A 79 -14.22 4.16 -2.45
CA GLY A 79 -13.25 5.07 -1.82
C GLY A 79 -12.47 4.45 -0.67
N TRP A 80 -12.69 3.18 -0.37
CA TRP A 80 -12.06 2.52 0.78
C TRP A 80 -10.57 2.24 0.56
N HIS A 81 -10.13 2.11 -0.67
CA HIS A 81 -8.70 2.03 -0.99
C HIS A 81 -7.97 3.27 -0.50
N SER A 82 -8.44 4.45 -0.87
CA SER A 82 -7.84 5.71 -0.41
C SER A 82 -7.93 5.87 1.10
N TYR A 83 -9.04 5.47 1.70
CA TYR A 83 -9.19 5.48 3.14
C TYR A 83 -8.14 4.62 3.84
N LEU A 84 -7.96 3.38 3.37
CA LEU A 84 -6.98 2.46 3.94
C LEU A 84 -5.56 3.02 3.84
N LEU A 85 -5.18 3.56 2.67
CA LEU A 85 -3.86 4.15 2.49
C LEU A 85 -3.66 5.38 3.36
N SER A 86 -4.68 6.21 3.54
CA SER A 86 -4.62 7.39 4.41
C SER A 86 -4.39 7.00 5.86
N VAL A 87 -5.11 5.99 6.35
CA VAL A 87 -4.95 5.50 7.72
C VAL A 87 -3.55 4.93 7.92
N ARG A 88 -3.07 4.11 6.99
CA ARG A 88 -1.72 3.56 7.04
C ARG A 88 -0.69 4.69 7.14
N ASN A 89 -0.77 5.68 6.24
CA ASN A 89 0.21 6.76 6.20
C ASN A 89 0.19 7.59 7.49
N ALA A 90 -0.98 7.84 8.05
CA ALA A 90 -1.10 8.56 9.32
C ALA A 90 -0.45 7.78 10.47
N LYS A 91 -0.61 6.48 10.49
CA LYS A 91 -0.02 5.61 11.53
C LYS A 91 1.50 5.49 11.38
N LEU A 92 2.02 5.59 10.18
CA LEU A 92 3.45 5.47 9.92
C LEU A 92 4.25 6.73 10.25
N GLY A 93 3.60 7.87 10.44
CA GLY A 93 4.26 9.11 10.85
C GLY A 93 4.92 9.86 9.70
N LEU A 94 5.97 10.62 10.02
CA LEU A 94 6.53 11.64 9.13
C LEU A 94 7.68 11.17 8.24
N ARG A 95 8.16 9.95 8.39
CA ARG A 95 9.24 9.48 7.52
C ARG A 95 8.77 9.43 6.07
N PRO A 96 9.67 9.70 5.11
CA PRO A 96 9.32 9.57 3.69
C PRO A 96 8.79 8.18 3.37
N LYS A 97 7.77 8.13 2.53
CA LYS A 97 7.16 6.89 2.08
C LYS A 97 7.36 6.74 0.59
N ILE A 98 7.79 5.55 0.17
CA ILE A 98 8.03 5.26 -1.23
C ILE A 98 7.16 4.07 -1.61
N THR A 99 6.46 4.21 -2.71
CA THR A 99 5.62 3.14 -3.24
C THR A 99 5.95 2.88 -4.69
N VAL A 100 5.68 1.66 -5.12
CA VAL A 100 5.83 1.23 -6.51
C VAL A 100 4.44 1.01 -7.07
N LEU A 101 4.12 1.70 -8.16
CA LEU A 101 2.89 1.44 -8.91
C LEU A 101 3.18 0.40 -9.98
N ASN A 102 2.55 -0.74 -9.84
CA ASN A 102 2.71 -1.86 -10.74
C ASN A 102 1.34 -2.23 -11.29
N PRO A 103 1.10 -2.12 -12.61
CA PRO A 103 -0.17 -2.54 -13.16
C PRO A 103 -0.29 -4.05 -13.01
N ILE A 104 -1.24 -4.46 -12.19
CA ILE A 104 -1.62 -5.85 -12.02
C ILE A 104 -2.84 -6.08 -12.88
N ASP A 105 -3.06 -7.31 -13.28
CA ASP A 105 -4.17 -7.71 -14.13
C ASP A 105 -5.47 -6.98 -13.79
N GLY A 106 -6.05 -6.29 -14.74
CA GLY A 106 -7.27 -5.53 -14.55
C GLY A 106 -7.10 -4.18 -13.86
N THR A 107 -5.89 -3.77 -13.52
CA THR A 107 -5.64 -2.50 -12.85
C THR A 107 -5.34 -1.39 -13.85
N ASP A 108 -6.04 -0.27 -13.71
CA ASP A 108 -5.81 0.92 -14.51
C ASP A 108 -4.71 1.77 -13.87
N MET A 109 -3.57 1.90 -14.56
CA MET A 109 -2.44 2.71 -14.07
C MET A 109 -2.84 4.17 -13.83
N ALA A 110 -3.66 4.73 -14.69
CA ALA A 110 -4.11 6.12 -14.53
C ALA A 110 -4.89 6.31 -13.23
N ASN A 111 -5.68 5.33 -12.85
CA ASN A 111 -6.41 5.37 -11.58
C ASN A 111 -5.47 5.28 -10.37
N LEU A 112 -4.46 4.41 -10.44
CA LEU A 112 -3.45 4.31 -9.39
C LEU A 112 -2.70 5.63 -9.23
N VAL A 113 -2.33 6.26 -10.33
CA VAL A 113 -1.65 7.57 -10.31
C VAL A 113 -2.53 8.62 -9.63
N ARG A 114 -3.81 8.66 -9.95
CA ARG A 114 -4.73 9.61 -9.30
C ARG A 114 -4.80 9.40 -7.79
N VAL A 115 -4.84 8.15 -7.35
CA VAL A 115 -4.91 7.83 -5.93
C VAL A 115 -3.66 8.33 -5.18
N VAL A 116 -2.46 8.03 -5.69
CA VAL A 116 -1.24 8.45 -5.02
C VAL A 116 -1.05 9.97 -5.07
N GLN A 117 -1.45 10.62 -6.17
CA GLN A 117 -1.40 12.07 -6.26
C GLN A 117 -2.28 12.73 -5.22
N LYS A 118 -3.49 12.23 -5.03
CA LYS A 118 -4.42 12.74 -4.00
C LYS A 118 -3.86 12.59 -2.60
N LEU A 119 -3.09 11.56 -2.35
CA LEU A 119 -2.46 11.32 -1.05
C LEU A 119 -1.21 12.16 -0.82
N GLY A 120 -0.76 12.88 -1.83
CA GLY A 120 0.39 13.76 -1.71
C GLY A 120 1.71 13.17 -2.21
N TYR A 121 1.67 12.04 -2.92
CA TYR A 121 2.87 11.47 -3.52
C TYR A 121 3.25 12.23 -4.78
N GLY A 122 4.57 12.36 -5.01
CA GLY A 122 5.13 12.87 -6.25
C GLY A 122 5.95 11.78 -6.96
N PRO A 123 6.09 11.87 -8.28
CA PRO A 123 6.84 10.86 -9.03
C PRO A 123 8.34 10.94 -8.75
N ILE A 124 8.98 9.78 -8.67
CA ILE A 124 10.43 9.65 -8.60
C ILE A 124 10.92 9.41 -10.01
N ARG A 125 11.69 10.35 -10.55
CA ARG A 125 12.15 10.31 -11.94
C ARG A 125 13.62 9.91 -12.07
N SER A 126 14.40 10.16 -11.01
CA SER A 126 15.82 9.85 -11.00
C SER A 126 16.30 9.59 -9.58
N TYR A 127 17.51 9.07 -9.45
CA TYR A 127 18.11 8.84 -8.14
C TYR A 127 18.18 10.13 -7.29
N GLU A 128 18.33 11.28 -7.93
CA GLU A 128 18.38 12.54 -7.20
C GLU A 128 17.14 12.78 -6.33
N ASP A 129 16.01 12.24 -6.73
CA ASP A 129 14.75 12.39 -5.99
C ASP A 129 14.71 11.56 -4.70
N VAL A 130 15.64 10.64 -4.50
CA VAL A 130 15.67 9.73 -3.35
C VAL A 130 17.05 9.56 -2.71
N GLN A 131 18.06 10.32 -3.18
CA GLN A 131 19.43 10.16 -2.70
C GLN A 131 19.59 10.45 -1.21
N ASP A 132 18.66 11.20 -0.63
CA ASP A 132 18.66 11.49 0.80
C ASP A 132 18.23 10.32 1.68
N VAL A 133 17.58 9.30 1.12
CA VAL A 133 16.98 8.20 1.87
C VAL A 133 17.49 6.81 1.46
N MET A 134 18.15 6.68 0.33
CA MET A 134 18.65 5.36 -0.12
C MET A 134 19.91 5.47 -0.96
N SER A 135 20.63 4.35 -1.06
CA SER A 135 21.78 4.24 -1.92
C SER A 135 21.39 4.09 -3.38
N GLU A 136 22.32 4.39 -4.28
CA GLU A 136 22.10 4.20 -5.70
C GLU A 136 21.89 2.72 -6.05
N ASN A 137 22.60 1.82 -5.36
CA ASN A 137 22.42 0.38 -5.57
C ASN A 137 21.00 -0.06 -5.24
N LEU A 138 20.45 0.42 -4.12
CA LEU A 138 19.07 0.08 -3.77
C LEU A 138 18.09 0.68 -4.79
N TYR A 139 18.31 1.91 -5.20
CA TYR A 139 17.47 2.54 -6.21
C TYR A 139 17.45 1.72 -7.50
N ASP A 140 18.62 1.27 -7.94
CA ASP A 140 18.74 0.47 -9.17
C ASP A 140 18.02 -0.89 -9.03
N GLU A 141 18.03 -1.46 -7.84
CA GLU A 141 17.34 -2.74 -7.58
C GLU A 141 15.83 -2.60 -7.60
N ILE A 142 15.29 -1.51 -7.08
CA ILE A 142 13.84 -1.36 -6.94
C ILE A 142 13.17 -0.74 -8.17
N ARG A 143 13.91 -0.01 -8.98
CA ARG A 143 13.30 0.57 -10.18
C ARG A 143 13.19 -0.50 -11.28
N ASN A 144 12.12 -0.39 -12.06
CA ASN A 144 11.85 -1.31 -13.14
C ASN A 144 11.13 -0.53 -14.25
N GLU A 145 11.44 -0.84 -15.50
CA GLU A 145 10.88 -0.13 -16.67
C GLU A 145 9.36 -0.14 -16.72
N ASN A 146 8.74 -1.19 -16.20
CA ASN A 146 7.29 -1.36 -16.23
C ASN A 146 6.59 -0.84 -14.96
N GLN A 147 7.34 -0.22 -14.06
CA GLN A 147 6.83 0.26 -12.78
C GLN A 147 7.14 1.74 -12.60
N GLN A 148 6.30 2.40 -11.84
CA GLN A 148 6.52 3.79 -11.46
C GLN A 148 6.77 3.87 -9.96
N LEU A 149 7.80 4.63 -9.59
CA LEU A 149 8.12 4.91 -8.19
C LEU A 149 7.57 6.28 -7.79
N TRP A 150 6.97 6.35 -6.64
CA TRP A 150 6.36 7.58 -6.11
C TRP A 150 6.76 7.78 -4.65
N ARG A 151 6.93 9.04 -4.26
CA ARG A 151 7.39 9.42 -2.93
C ARG A 151 6.45 10.43 -2.29
N MET A 152 6.17 10.24 -0.99
CA MET A 152 5.51 11.21 -0.12
C MET A 152 6.42 11.49 1.07
N ASN A 153 6.60 12.75 1.39
CA ASN A 153 7.37 13.17 2.57
C ASN A 153 6.49 13.31 3.81
#